data_caa641a015683d9005fe71d9b186a87d
#
_entry.id   caa641a015683d9005fe71d9b186a87d
#
_cell.length_a   1.000
_cell.length_b   1.000
_cell.length_c   1.000
_cell.angle_alpha   90.00
_cell.angle_beta   90.00
_cell.angle_gamma   90.00
#
_symmetry.space_group_name_H-M   'P 1'
#
loop_
_entity.id
_entity.type
_entity.pdbx_description
1 polymer ?
#
loop_
_entity_poly.entity_id
_entity_poly.type
_entity_poly.pdbx_seq_one_letter_code
_entity_poly.pdbx_strand_id
1 'polypeptide(L)'
;VIVDCGAIPSALIESELFGHVRGAFTDAANDRLGAFESAHGGTLFLDEIGELPLSLQPKLLRAVEDRSIQRVGETKRRPVDVRLVAATHRELSSEVAAGKFRQDLFFRLAVVNVALPPLRERGRDVLMLAQHILNELGLGDAVDFDERLQTSLMQYQWPGNVRELRNAIERAAHLGADHAVPMGGGSAPDVEVSPAPDLPFKQAKEQIVSSFERAYIVRLMERHGRNISAAARDAGIDRNYLYRLLKKHDLSR
;
A
#
# COMPACT_ATOMS: atom_id res chain seq x y z
N VAL A 1 1.82 3.44 21.65
CA VAL A 1 2.79 2.52 21.01
C VAL A 1 2.16 1.93 19.77
N ILE A 2 2.91 1.84 18.68
CA ILE A 2 2.45 1.27 17.41
C ILE A 2 3.32 0.05 17.10
N VAL A 3 2.69 -1.04 16.69
CA VAL A 3 3.35 -2.28 16.22
C VAL A 3 2.70 -2.72 14.92
N ASP A 4 3.51 -2.84 13.88
CA ASP A 4 3.10 -3.40 12.59
C ASP A 4 3.42 -4.91 12.56
N CYS A 5 2.38 -5.74 12.67
CA CYS A 5 2.52 -7.19 12.70
C CYS A 5 2.97 -7.79 11.36
N GLY A 6 2.74 -7.07 10.25
CA GLY A 6 3.16 -7.50 8.92
C GLY A 6 4.63 -7.19 8.61
N ALA A 7 5.20 -6.13 9.23
CA ALA A 7 6.58 -5.73 8.98
C ALA A 7 7.61 -6.50 9.83
N ILE A 8 7.19 -7.14 10.94
CA ILE A 8 8.09 -7.83 11.86
C ILE A 8 8.22 -9.32 11.46
N PRO A 9 9.43 -9.85 11.32
CA PRO A 9 9.62 -11.28 11.10
C PRO A 9 8.93 -12.13 12.16
N SER A 10 8.28 -13.24 11.76
CA SER A 10 7.50 -14.12 12.64
C SER A 10 8.29 -14.64 13.86
N ALA A 11 9.60 -14.81 13.75
CA ALA A 11 10.47 -15.22 14.84
C ALA A 11 10.69 -14.15 15.91
N LEU A 12 10.51 -12.87 15.58
CA LEU A 12 10.77 -11.74 16.47
C LEU A 12 9.49 -11.12 17.05
N ILE A 13 8.34 -11.30 16.39
CA ILE A 13 7.10 -10.61 16.76
C ILE A 13 6.65 -10.95 18.20
N GLU A 14 6.92 -12.16 18.67
CA GLU A 14 6.61 -12.53 20.05
C GLU A 14 7.39 -11.68 21.05
N SER A 15 8.70 -11.53 20.81
CA SER A 15 9.58 -10.70 21.64
C SER A 15 9.25 -9.21 21.54
N GLU A 16 8.83 -8.72 20.37
CA GLU A 16 8.40 -7.33 20.19
C GLU A 16 7.11 -7.03 20.97
N LEU A 17 6.13 -7.93 20.94
CA LEU A 17 4.86 -7.73 21.62
C LEU A 17 4.99 -7.89 23.14
N PHE A 18 5.62 -8.98 23.60
CA PHE A 18 5.57 -9.39 25.00
C PHE A 18 6.89 -9.15 25.76
N GLY A 19 7.98 -8.81 25.05
CA GLY A 19 9.31 -8.70 25.62
C GLY A 19 9.97 -10.05 25.87
N HIS A 20 11.23 -10.03 26.28
CA HIS A 20 11.98 -11.21 26.65
C HIS A 20 12.90 -10.94 27.84
N VAL A 21 13.30 -12.02 28.53
CA VAL A 21 14.35 -11.98 29.52
C VAL A 21 15.66 -12.47 28.91
N ARG A 22 16.78 -12.07 29.49
CA ARG A 22 18.11 -12.53 29.10
C ARG A 22 18.17 -14.06 29.04
N GLY A 23 18.71 -14.58 27.94
CA GLY A 23 18.83 -16.02 27.72
C GLY A 23 17.56 -16.72 27.22
N ALA A 24 16.50 -15.98 26.91
CA ALA A 24 15.26 -16.56 26.36
C ALA A 24 15.46 -17.25 25.00
N PHE A 25 16.43 -16.81 24.22
CA PHE A 25 16.88 -17.39 22.95
C PHE A 25 18.36 -17.03 22.72
N THR A 26 19.01 -17.61 21.70
CA THR A 26 20.48 -17.51 21.47
C THR A 26 21.01 -16.09 21.48
N ASP A 27 20.28 -15.12 20.96
CA ASP A 27 20.69 -13.71 20.83
C ASP A 27 20.10 -12.79 21.91
N ALA A 28 19.42 -13.35 22.91
CA ALA A 28 18.84 -12.58 24.02
C ALA A 28 19.91 -12.19 25.06
N ALA A 29 20.79 -11.24 24.71
CA ALA A 29 21.87 -10.80 25.57
C ALA A 29 21.40 -10.02 26.81
N ASN A 30 20.26 -9.31 26.73
CA ASN A 30 19.69 -8.49 27.79
C ASN A 30 18.18 -8.69 27.91
N ASP A 31 17.60 -8.21 29.00
CA ASP A 31 16.15 -8.08 29.13
C ASP A 31 15.63 -6.99 28.19
N ARG A 32 14.47 -7.22 27.58
CA ARG A 32 13.80 -6.23 26.74
C ARG A 32 12.33 -6.12 27.09
N LEU A 33 11.84 -4.88 27.23
CA LEU A 33 10.42 -4.59 27.36
C LEU A 33 9.69 -4.84 26.06
N GLY A 34 8.51 -5.45 26.12
CA GLY A 34 7.60 -5.59 24.97
C GLY A 34 6.69 -4.38 24.79
N ALA A 35 6.00 -4.37 23.65
CA ALA A 35 5.05 -3.30 23.31
C ALA A 35 3.92 -3.16 24.35
N PHE A 36 3.42 -4.26 24.91
CA PHE A 36 2.39 -4.22 25.94
C PHE A 36 2.87 -3.52 27.23
N GLU A 37 4.08 -3.80 27.68
CA GLU A 37 4.64 -3.12 28.85
C GLU A 37 4.93 -1.65 28.55
N SER A 38 5.44 -1.35 27.35
CA SER A 38 5.74 0.00 26.90
C SER A 38 4.48 0.86 26.69
N ALA A 39 3.33 0.23 26.43
CA ALA A 39 2.04 0.90 26.28
C ALA A 39 1.25 0.99 27.60
N HIS A 40 1.81 0.54 28.73
CA HIS A 40 1.10 0.54 30.01
C HIS A 40 0.58 1.94 30.38
N GLY A 41 -0.68 2.04 30.76
CA GLY A 41 -1.38 3.29 31.02
C GLY A 41 -1.79 4.08 29.77
N GLY A 42 -1.57 3.52 28.57
CA GLY A 42 -1.82 4.18 27.31
C GLY A 42 -2.53 3.30 26.27
N THR A 43 -2.19 3.52 25.01
CA THR A 43 -2.80 2.81 23.87
C THR A 43 -1.75 2.02 23.09
N LEU A 44 -2.04 0.76 22.81
CA LEU A 44 -1.31 -0.09 21.87
C LEU A 44 -2.11 -0.22 20.57
N PHE A 45 -1.52 0.22 19.49
CA PHE A 45 -2.07 0.07 18.14
C PHE A 45 -1.35 -1.10 17.44
N LEU A 46 -2.12 -2.13 17.09
CA LEU A 46 -1.63 -3.29 16.33
C LEU A 46 -2.07 -3.14 14.88
N ASP A 47 -1.15 -2.78 14.01
CA ASP A 47 -1.41 -2.74 12.58
C ASP A 47 -1.24 -4.14 11.98
N GLU A 48 -2.01 -4.45 10.95
CA GLU A 48 -2.02 -5.73 10.25
C GLU A 48 -2.17 -6.93 11.19
N ILE A 49 -3.13 -6.87 12.13
CA ILE A 49 -3.37 -7.94 13.13
C ILE A 49 -3.72 -9.28 12.46
N GLY A 50 -4.26 -9.27 11.25
CA GLY A 50 -4.52 -10.46 10.45
C GLY A 50 -3.26 -11.23 10.03
N GLU A 51 -2.06 -10.62 10.12
CA GLU A 51 -0.77 -11.25 9.85
C GLU A 51 -0.17 -11.94 11.10
N LEU A 52 -0.78 -11.76 12.28
CA LEU A 52 -0.27 -12.35 13.51
C LEU A 52 -0.27 -13.88 13.44
N PRO A 53 0.88 -14.56 13.62
CA PRO A 53 0.96 -16.02 13.58
C PRO A 53 -0.06 -16.67 14.52
N LEU A 54 -0.71 -17.75 14.04
CA LEU A 54 -1.74 -18.46 14.79
C LEU A 54 -1.25 -18.95 16.16
N SER A 55 0.04 -19.29 16.29
CA SER A 55 0.69 -19.70 17.53
C SER A 55 0.75 -18.61 18.60
N LEU A 56 0.71 -17.32 18.21
CA LEU A 56 0.78 -16.19 19.11
C LEU A 56 -0.59 -15.63 19.48
N GLN A 57 -1.63 -15.95 18.73
CA GLN A 57 -2.98 -15.48 18.99
C GLN A 57 -3.52 -15.89 20.37
N PRO A 58 -3.22 -17.10 20.93
CA PRO A 58 -3.59 -17.42 22.31
C PRO A 58 -2.90 -16.55 23.38
N LYS A 59 -1.66 -16.09 23.11
CA LYS A 59 -0.95 -15.19 24.02
C LYS A 59 -1.56 -13.79 23.99
N LEU A 60 -1.89 -13.32 22.81
CA LEU A 60 -2.60 -12.05 22.63
C LEU A 60 -3.97 -12.08 23.32
N LEU A 61 -4.76 -13.14 23.13
CA LEU A 61 -6.04 -13.29 23.80
C LEU A 61 -5.92 -13.16 25.32
N ARG A 62 -4.96 -13.87 25.93
CA ARG A 62 -4.67 -13.76 27.37
C ARG A 62 -4.29 -12.34 27.79
N ALA A 63 -3.46 -11.66 27.01
CA ALA A 63 -3.07 -10.29 27.31
C ALA A 63 -4.29 -9.34 27.35
N VAL A 64 -5.27 -9.57 26.46
CA VAL A 64 -6.48 -8.75 26.37
C VAL A 64 -7.51 -9.13 27.46
N GLU A 65 -7.64 -10.43 27.78
CA GLU A 65 -8.62 -10.92 28.77
C GLU A 65 -8.15 -10.73 30.20
N ASP A 66 -6.93 -11.26 30.51
CA ASP A 66 -6.37 -11.29 31.86
C ASP A 66 -5.70 -9.96 32.23
N ARG A 67 -5.58 -9.01 31.28
CA ARG A 67 -4.79 -7.77 31.43
C ARG A 67 -3.40 -8.05 32.02
N SER A 68 -2.79 -9.11 31.54
CA SER A 68 -1.45 -9.53 31.99
C SER A 68 -0.70 -10.21 30.86
N ILE A 69 0.60 -9.98 30.84
CA ILE A 69 1.51 -10.59 29.89
C ILE A 69 2.59 -11.42 30.60
N GLN A 70 3.28 -12.22 29.79
CA GLN A 70 4.44 -13.00 30.23
C GLN A 70 5.54 -12.83 29.18
N ARG A 71 6.73 -12.40 29.61
CA ARG A 71 7.88 -12.25 28.70
C ARG A 71 8.35 -13.63 28.19
N VAL A 72 8.95 -13.63 27.04
CA VAL A 72 9.59 -14.85 26.51
C VAL A 72 10.72 -15.28 27.44
N GLY A 73 10.75 -16.57 27.80
CA GLY A 73 11.72 -17.13 28.73
C GLY A 73 11.40 -16.90 30.21
N GLU A 74 10.27 -16.28 30.57
CA GLU A 74 9.86 -16.03 31.95
C GLU A 74 8.54 -16.76 32.29
N THR A 75 8.34 -17.15 33.54
CA THR A 75 7.06 -17.70 34.01
C THR A 75 6.21 -16.65 34.75
N LYS A 76 6.80 -15.53 35.12
CA LYS A 76 6.15 -14.46 35.88
C LYS A 76 5.15 -13.70 35.01
N ARG A 77 3.92 -13.56 35.51
CA ARG A 77 2.90 -12.69 34.90
C ARG A 77 3.09 -11.25 35.34
N ARG A 78 2.91 -10.32 34.41
CA ARG A 78 3.02 -8.87 34.59
C ARG A 78 1.69 -8.21 34.27
N PRO A 79 1.06 -7.50 35.20
CA PRO A 79 -0.17 -6.79 34.89
C PRO A 79 0.12 -5.65 33.90
N VAL A 80 -0.78 -5.47 32.93
CA VAL A 80 -0.74 -4.38 31.96
C VAL A 80 -2.13 -3.76 31.85
N ASP A 81 -2.20 -2.45 31.87
CA ASP A 81 -3.42 -1.70 31.59
C ASP A 81 -3.23 -0.94 30.27
N VAL A 82 -3.81 -1.48 29.20
CA VAL A 82 -3.58 -0.99 27.85
C VAL A 82 -4.92 -0.92 27.11
N ARG A 83 -5.20 0.22 26.50
CA ARG A 83 -6.25 0.32 25.49
C ARG A 83 -5.73 -0.27 24.17
N LEU A 84 -6.38 -1.31 23.68
CA LEU A 84 -6.00 -1.93 22.42
C LEU A 84 -6.82 -1.38 21.25
N VAL A 85 -6.12 -1.03 20.17
CA VAL A 85 -6.70 -0.71 18.87
C VAL A 85 -6.01 -1.62 17.84
N ALA A 86 -6.78 -2.30 17.01
CA ALA A 86 -6.24 -3.18 15.97
C ALA A 86 -6.74 -2.75 14.58
N ALA A 87 -5.89 -2.85 13.59
CA ALA A 87 -6.22 -2.60 12.20
C ALA A 87 -5.77 -3.78 11.31
N THR A 88 -6.47 -4.00 10.22
CA THR A 88 -6.10 -4.96 9.19
C THR A 88 -6.84 -4.65 7.89
N HIS A 89 -6.21 -4.98 6.76
CA HIS A 89 -6.87 -4.97 5.46
C HIS A 89 -7.61 -6.27 5.16
N ARG A 90 -7.41 -7.34 5.97
CA ARG A 90 -8.04 -8.64 5.79
C ARG A 90 -9.44 -8.67 6.39
N GLU A 91 -10.33 -9.41 5.76
CA GLU A 91 -11.63 -9.75 6.34
C GLU A 91 -11.45 -10.87 7.39
N LEU A 92 -11.37 -10.48 8.67
CA LEU A 92 -11.09 -11.43 9.76
C LEU A 92 -12.10 -12.55 9.89
N SER A 93 -13.36 -12.33 9.55
CA SER A 93 -14.37 -13.39 9.54
C SER A 93 -14.04 -14.50 8.53
N SER A 94 -13.51 -14.14 7.39
CA SER A 94 -13.02 -15.09 6.38
C SER A 94 -11.74 -15.81 6.85
N GLU A 95 -10.84 -15.12 7.53
CA GLU A 95 -9.63 -15.73 8.11
C GLU A 95 -10.00 -16.72 9.24
N VAL A 96 -11.05 -16.45 10.03
CA VAL A 96 -11.60 -17.38 11.03
C VAL A 96 -12.15 -18.63 10.34
N ALA A 97 -12.96 -18.46 9.29
CA ALA A 97 -13.51 -19.59 8.53
C ALA A 97 -12.42 -20.46 7.88
N ALA A 98 -11.31 -19.85 7.46
CA ALA A 98 -10.13 -20.51 6.91
C ALA A 98 -9.21 -21.14 7.98
N GLY A 99 -9.51 -20.99 9.27
CA GLY A 99 -8.67 -21.49 10.37
C GLY A 99 -7.34 -20.76 10.56
N LYS A 100 -7.17 -19.59 9.96
CA LYS A 100 -5.96 -18.74 10.06
C LYS A 100 -6.04 -17.72 11.19
N PHE A 101 -7.23 -17.45 11.68
CA PHE A 101 -7.47 -16.58 12.83
C PHE A 101 -8.39 -17.26 13.83
N ARG A 102 -8.13 -17.09 15.13
CA ARG A 102 -8.94 -17.72 16.17
C ARG A 102 -10.24 -16.96 16.37
N GLN A 103 -11.34 -17.70 16.46
CA GLN A 103 -12.67 -17.13 16.66
C GLN A 103 -12.82 -16.41 18.01
N ASP A 104 -12.23 -16.95 19.08
CA ASP A 104 -12.27 -16.33 20.40
C ASP A 104 -11.57 -14.97 20.43
N LEU A 105 -10.37 -14.87 19.83
CA LEU A 105 -9.65 -13.62 19.70
C LEU A 105 -10.43 -12.61 18.83
N PHE A 106 -11.02 -13.06 17.72
CA PHE A 106 -11.84 -12.21 16.86
C PHE A 106 -12.95 -11.51 17.65
N PHE A 107 -13.76 -12.26 18.41
CA PHE A 107 -14.85 -11.68 19.20
C PHE A 107 -14.33 -10.74 20.31
N ARG A 108 -13.13 -10.97 20.82
CA ARG A 108 -12.56 -10.10 21.85
C ARG A 108 -12.03 -8.80 21.28
N LEU A 109 -11.53 -8.79 20.04
CA LEU A 109 -11.05 -7.59 19.34
C LEU A 109 -12.21 -6.80 18.69
N ALA A 110 -13.19 -7.47 18.11
CA ALA A 110 -14.27 -6.87 17.34
C ALA A 110 -15.42 -6.31 18.19
N VAL A 111 -15.13 -5.76 19.38
CA VAL A 111 -16.14 -5.11 20.24
C VAL A 111 -16.70 -3.84 19.58
N VAL A 112 -15.84 -3.06 18.95
CA VAL A 112 -16.22 -1.92 18.11
C VAL A 112 -15.53 -2.07 16.77
N ASN A 113 -16.30 -2.21 15.71
CA ASN A 113 -15.76 -2.33 14.36
C ASN A 113 -15.99 -1.02 13.59
N VAL A 114 -14.92 -0.48 13.02
CA VAL A 114 -14.94 0.74 12.20
C VAL A 114 -14.41 0.39 10.81
N ALA A 115 -15.31 0.32 9.84
CA ALA A 115 -14.94 0.14 8.44
C ALA A 115 -14.55 1.50 7.83
N LEU A 116 -13.32 1.61 7.30
CA LEU A 116 -12.86 2.79 6.58
C LEU A 116 -13.14 2.59 5.08
N PRO A 117 -14.06 3.38 4.48
CA PRO A 117 -14.33 3.26 3.05
C PRO A 117 -13.11 3.70 2.24
N PRO A 118 -12.88 3.11 1.06
CA PRO A 118 -11.82 3.55 0.16
C PRO A 118 -12.06 4.99 -0.32
N LEU A 119 -11.00 5.67 -0.74
CA LEU A 119 -11.05 7.09 -1.07
C LEU A 119 -12.06 7.42 -2.18
N ARG A 120 -12.21 6.54 -3.17
CA ARG A 120 -13.23 6.66 -4.25
C ARG A 120 -14.68 6.73 -3.75
N GLU A 121 -14.95 6.24 -2.55
CA GLU A 121 -16.29 6.24 -1.94
C GLU A 121 -16.53 7.44 -1.01
N ARG A 122 -15.49 8.27 -0.79
CA ARG A 122 -15.55 9.43 0.12
C ARG A 122 -15.90 10.75 -0.58
N GLY A 123 -16.20 10.71 -1.87
CA GLY A 123 -16.65 11.90 -2.61
C GLY A 123 -15.64 13.06 -2.54
N ARG A 124 -16.07 14.17 -1.94
CA ARG A 124 -15.25 15.39 -1.86
C ARG A 124 -14.11 15.35 -0.85
N ASP A 125 -14.00 14.33 -0.02
CA ASP A 125 -12.89 14.20 0.94
C ASP A 125 -11.53 14.22 0.25
N VAL A 126 -11.45 13.75 -1.00
CA VAL A 126 -10.21 13.76 -1.77
C VAL A 126 -9.63 15.18 -1.90
N LEU A 127 -10.48 16.20 -2.08
CA LEU A 127 -10.03 17.58 -2.21
C LEU A 127 -9.53 18.14 -0.87
N MET A 128 -10.27 17.85 0.21
CA MET A 128 -9.87 18.26 1.57
C MET A 128 -8.56 17.61 1.98
N LEU A 129 -8.37 16.32 1.69
CA LEU A 129 -7.14 15.59 1.98
C LEU A 129 -5.97 16.12 1.12
N ALA A 130 -6.20 16.41 -0.16
CA ALA A 130 -5.18 16.98 -1.01
C ALA A 130 -4.69 18.34 -0.50
N GLN A 131 -5.62 19.22 -0.11
CA GLN A 131 -5.29 20.53 0.47
C GLN A 131 -4.56 20.39 1.83
N HIS A 132 -5.00 19.44 2.66
CA HIS A 132 -4.34 19.15 3.94
C HIS A 132 -2.90 18.66 3.73
N ILE A 133 -2.68 17.76 2.79
CA ILE A 133 -1.35 17.24 2.44
C ILE A 133 -0.43 18.37 1.95
N LEU A 134 -0.92 19.27 1.08
CA LEU A 134 -0.15 20.43 0.63
C LEU A 134 0.28 21.31 1.80
N ASN A 135 -0.64 21.57 2.74
CA ASN A 135 -0.35 22.38 3.92
C ASN A 135 0.68 21.70 4.85
N GLU A 136 0.55 20.37 5.09
CA GLU A 136 1.53 19.61 5.88
C GLU A 136 2.95 19.65 5.27
N LEU A 137 3.04 19.63 3.95
CA LEU A 137 4.31 19.69 3.23
C LEU A 137 4.89 21.11 3.14
N GLY A 138 4.15 22.14 3.59
CA GLY A 138 4.54 23.53 3.43
C GLY A 138 4.52 23.99 1.97
N LEU A 139 3.74 23.33 1.11
CA LEU A 139 3.68 23.52 -0.32
C LEU A 139 2.31 24.10 -0.77
N GLY A 140 1.57 24.72 0.15
CA GLY A 140 0.21 25.24 -0.11
C GLY A 140 0.12 26.20 -1.30
N ASP A 141 1.17 27.01 -1.51
CA ASP A 141 1.24 27.97 -2.63
C ASP A 141 1.97 27.39 -3.88
N ALA A 142 2.50 26.18 -3.80
CA ALA A 142 3.27 25.57 -4.88
C ALA A 142 2.40 24.94 -5.98
N VAL A 143 1.14 24.66 -5.68
CA VAL A 143 0.20 24.03 -6.61
C VAL A 143 -1.03 24.92 -6.76
N ASP A 144 -1.30 25.34 -7.97
CA ASP A 144 -2.56 26.00 -8.29
C ASP A 144 -3.69 24.95 -8.24
N PHE A 145 -4.54 25.06 -7.21
CA PHE A 145 -5.64 24.14 -6.96
C PHE A 145 -6.86 24.54 -7.79
N ASP A 146 -6.64 24.68 -9.10
CA ASP A 146 -7.63 25.10 -10.08
C ASP A 146 -8.76 24.06 -10.27
N GLU A 147 -9.79 24.46 -11.01
CA GLU A 147 -10.95 23.60 -11.28
C GLU A 147 -10.59 22.34 -12.08
N ARG A 148 -9.56 22.41 -12.92
CA ARG A 148 -9.07 21.26 -13.71
C ARG A 148 -8.43 20.21 -12.81
N LEU A 149 -7.55 20.63 -11.90
CA LEU A 149 -6.91 19.72 -10.93
C LEU A 149 -7.97 19.11 -10.01
N GLN A 150 -8.90 19.91 -9.47
CA GLN A 150 -9.98 19.41 -8.63
C GLN A 150 -10.81 18.34 -9.34
N THR A 151 -11.20 18.58 -10.58
CA THR A 151 -11.96 17.64 -11.39
C THR A 151 -11.18 16.33 -11.61
N SER A 152 -9.91 16.43 -11.96
CA SER A 152 -9.04 15.28 -12.17
C SER A 152 -8.88 14.44 -10.91
N LEU A 153 -8.67 15.07 -9.75
CA LEU A 153 -8.57 14.40 -8.45
C LEU A 153 -9.88 13.69 -8.07
N MET A 154 -11.04 14.27 -8.40
CA MET A 154 -12.35 13.68 -8.10
C MET A 154 -12.70 12.51 -9.03
N GLN A 155 -12.24 12.51 -10.27
CA GLN A 155 -12.53 11.46 -11.25
C GLN A 155 -11.65 10.22 -11.11
N TYR A 156 -10.48 10.36 -10.50
CA TYR A 156 -9.56 9.25 -10.38
C TYR A 156 -9.97 8.27 -9.26
N GLN A 157 -9.75 6.98 -9.48
CA GLN A 157 -10.25 5.90 -8.62
C GLN A 157 -9.43 5.66 -7.34
N TRP A 158 -8.23 6.20 -7.27
CA TRP A 158 -7.34 6.10 -6.11
C TRP A 158 -7.15 4.67 -5.58
N PRO A 159 -6.66 3.70 -6.39
CA PRO A 159 -6.46 2.32 -5.94
C PRO A 159 -5.54 2.23 -4.72
N GLY A 160 -4.52 3.08 -4.61
CA GLY A 160 -3.63 3.21 -3.46
C GLY A 160 -4.15 4.15 -2.36
N ASN A 161 -5.41 4.61 -2.46
CA ASN A 161 -6.09 5.45 -1.48
C ASN A 161 -5.28 6.72 -1.11
N VAL A 162 -5.25 7.06 0.18
CA VAL A 162 -4.58 8.28 0.68
C VAL A 162 -3.06 8.25 0.47
N ARG A 163 -2.44 7.06 0.48
CA ARG A 163 -0.98 6.93 0.19
C ARG A 163 -0.67 7.34 -1.25
N GLU A 164 -1.49 6.92 -2.19
CA GLU A 164 -1.34 7.30 -3.60
C GLU A 164 -1.64 8.79 -3.79
N LEU A 165 -2.70 9.29 -3.16
CA LEU A 165 -3.02 10.72 -3.18
C LEU A 165 -1.85 11.57 -2.67
N ARG A 166 -1.24 11.21 -1.53
CA ARG A 166 -0.06 11.92 -1.00
C ARG A 166 1.07 11.97 -2.03
N ASN A 167 1.45 10.84 -2.59
CA ASN A 167 2.50 10.76 -3.61
C ASN A 167 2.15 11.57 -4.87
N ALA A 168 0.87 11.61 -5.23
CA ALA A 168 0.38 12.38 -6.37
C ALA A 168 0.49 13.89 -6.12
N ILE A 169 0.11 14.34 -4.94
CA ILE A 169 0.20 15.74 -4.54
C ILE A 169 1.67 16.18 -4.40
N GLU A 170 2.55 15.37 -3.84
CA GLU A 170 3.99 15.63 -3.79
C GLU A 170 4.58 15.79 -5.20
N ARG A 171 4.22 14.90 -6.13
CA ARG A 171 4.63 15.05 -7.54
C ARG A 171 4.12 16.33 -8.17
N ALA A 172 2.84 16.67 -7.95
CA ALA A 172 2.26 17.91 -8.47
C ALA A 172 2.98 19.16 -7.96
N ALA A 173 3.37 19.16 -6.70
CA ALA A 173 4.09 20.27 -6.08
C ALA A 173 5.50 20.47 -6.67
N HIS A 174 6.17 19.39 -7.10
CA HIS A 174 7.52 19.47 -7.66
C HIS A 174 7.56 19.59 -9.19
N LEU A 175 6.56 19.07 -9.90
CA LEU A 175 6.56 18.94 -11.36
C LEU A 175 5.43 19.74 -12.04
N GLY A 176 4.53 20.33 -11.26
CA GLY A 176 3.34 21.04 -11.73
C GLY A 176 2.06 20.20 -11.65
N ALA A 177 0.91 20.88 -11.62
CA ALA A 177 -0.42 20.30 -11.41
C ALA A 177 -0.79 19.20 -12.41
N ASP A 178 -0.30 19.27 -13.64
CA ASP A 178 -0.52 18.27 -14.69
C ASP A 178 0.03 16.88 -14.34
N HIS A 179 0.90 16.78 -13.34
CA HIS A 179 1.50 15.54 -12.86
C HIS A 179 0.84 14.95 -11.60
N ALA A 180 -0.21 15.60 -11.08
CA ALA A 180 -0.93 15.13 -9.88
C ALA A 180 -1.60 13.78 -10.10
N VAL A 181 -2.30 13.65 -11.22
CA VAL A 181 -3.02 12.43 -11.59
C VAL A 181 -2.34 11.83 -12.82
N PRO A 182 -2.12 10.51 -12.88
CA PRO A 182 -1.65 9.88 -14.11
C PRO A 182 -2.55 10.29 -15.28
N MET A 183 -1.99 10.92 -16.31
CA MET A 183 -2.73 11.35 -17.49
C MET A 183 -3.33 10.12 -18.18
N GLY A 184 -4.61 9.90 -17.96
CA GLY A 184 -5.39 8.79 -18.48
C GLY A 184 -6.30 8.28 -17.38
N GLY A 185 -7.53 8.81 -17.32
CA GLY A 185 -8.60 8.28 -16.48
C GLY A 185 -9.03 6.89 -16.95
N GLY A 186 -8.43 5.96 -16.42
CA GLY A 186 -8.48 4.54 -16.56
C GLY A 186 -7.19 4.06 -15.92
N SER A 187 -7.23 3.10 -15.06
CA SER A 187 -6.05 2.36 -14.63
C SER A 187 -5.00 2.54 -15.71
N ALA A 188 -3.80 3.10 -15.38
CA ALA A 188 -2.70 2.72 -16.23
C ALA A 188 -2.99 1.24 -16.44
N PRO A 189 -3.11 0.72 -17.66
CA PRO A 189 -3.03 -0.69 -17.73
C PRO A 189 -1.75 -0.95 -16.95
N ASP A 190 -1.85 -1.53 -15.75
CA ASP A 190 -0.87 -2.49 -15.40
C ASP A 190 -0.81 -3.27 -16.72
N VAL A 191 0.16 -2.92 -17.52
CA VAL A 191 0.73 -3.93 -18.36
C VAL A 191 1.21 -4.84 -17.27
N GLU A 192 0.29 -5.71 -16.78
CA GLU A 192 0.67 -6.94 -16.19
C GLU A 192 1.57 -7.54 -17.25
N VAL A 193 2.84 -7.18 -17.10
CA VAL A 193 3.94 -7.88 -17.71
C VAL A 193 4.07 -9.15 -16.88
N SER A 194 2.93 -9.82 -16.69
CA SER A 194 2.88 -11.23 -16.37
C SER A 194 3.08 -11.93 -17.68
N PRO A 195 4.29 -12.39 -17.98
CA PRO A 195 4.46 -13.37 -19.04
C PRO A 195 3.49 -14.48 -18.68
N ALA A 196 2.61 -14.87 -19.59
CA ALA A 196 1.82 -16.07 -19.43
C ALA A 196 2.82 -17.17 -19.07
N PRO A 197 2.68 -17.81 -17.87
CA PRO A 197 3.70 -18.73 -17.36
C PRO A 197 3.98 -19.92 -18.30
N ASP A 198 3.14 -20.10 -19.31
CA ASP A 198 3.17 -21.22 -20.25
C ASP A 198 3.87 -20.90 -21.59
N LEU A 199 4.40 -19.67 -21.80
CA LEU A 199 5.08 -19.31 -23.04
C LEU A 199 6.60 -19.44 -22.93
N PRO A 200 7.29 -20.00 -23.94
CA PRO A 200 8.74 -19.96 -24.01
C PRO A 200 9.27 -18.52 -23.91
N PHE A 201 10.37 -18.30 -23.19
CA PHE A 201 10.93 -16.98 -22.89
C PHE A 201 11.01 -16.03 -24.08
N LYS A 202 11.41 -16.54 -25.26
CA LYS A 202 11.51 -15.73 -26.49
C LYS A 202 10.15 -15.18 -26.93
N GLN A 203 9.11 -15.99 -26.86
CA GLN A 203 7.75 -15.60 -27.25
C GLN A 203 7.15 -14.65 -26.22
N ALA A 204 7.34 -14.91 -24.93
CA ALA A 204 6.91 -14.00 -23.84
C ALA A 204 7.56 -12.62 -23.98
N LYS A 205 8.87 -12.57 -24.25
CA LYS A 205 9.60 -11.31 -24.48
C LYS A 205 9.07 -10.56 -25.70
N GLU A 206 8.86 -11.24 -26.82
CA GLU A 206 8.34 -10.65 -28.06
C GLU A 206 6.93 -10.09 -27.86
N GLN A 207 6.09 -10.77 -27.10
CA GLN A 207 4.72 -10.32 -26.81
C GLN A 207 4.73 -9.04 -25.96
N ILE A 208 5.57 -8.99 -24.91
CA ILE A 208 5.73 -7.81 -24.05
C ILE A 208 6.25 -6.62 -24.85
N VAL A 209 7.31 -6.82 -25.62
CA VAL A 209 7.91 -5.77 -26.45
C VAL A 209 6.89 -5.26 -27.49
N SER A 210 6.13 -6.17 -28.12
CA SER A 210 5.10 -5.80 -29.10
C SER A 210 3.96 -4.98 -28.50
N SER A 211 3.47 -5.36 -27.30
CA SER A 211 2.42 -4.60 -26.61
C SER A 211 2.91 -3.22 -26.18
N PHE A 212 4.15 -3.13 -25.68
CA PHE A 212 4.78 -1.87 -25.32
C PHE A 212 4.95 -0.96 -26.55
N GLU A 213 5.53 -1.48 -27.63
CA GLU A 213 5.72 -0.73 -28.89
C GLU A 213 4.41 -0.16 -29.39
N ARG A 214 3.35 -0.99 -29.44
CA ARG A 214 2.03 -0.56 -29.90
C ARG A 214 1.45 0.55 -29.03
N ALA A 215 1.44 0.39 -27.71
CA ALA A 215 0.91 1.38 -26.76
C ALA A 215 1.68 2.70 -26.83
N TYR A 216 3.01 2.63 -26.91
CA TYR A 216 3.89 3.80 -27.01
C TYR A 216 3.63 4.58 -28.31
N ILE A 217 3.56 3.89 -29.44
CA ILE A 217 3.35 4.53 -30.75
C ILE A 217 1.98 5.19 -30.86
N VAL A 218 0.92 4.55 -30.36
CA VAL A 218 -0.43 5.14 -30.34
C VAL A 218 -0.42 6.48 -29.62
N ARG A 219 0.11 6.50 -28.38
CA ARG A 219 0.19 7.74 -27.57
C ARG A 219 1.07 8.80 -28.23
N LEU A 220 2.19 8.39 -28.80
CA LEU A 220 3.11 9.30 -29.49
C LEU A 220 2.44 9.96 -30.70
N MET A 221 1.72 9.20 -31.50
CA MET A 221 1.01 9.70 -32.68
C MET A 221 -0.18 10.59 -32.31
N GLU A 222 -0.91 10.28 -31.23
CA GLU A 222 -1.99 11.14 -30.71
C GLU A 222 -1.45 12.48 -30.23
N ARG A 223 -0.34 12.50 -29.48
CA ARG A 223 0.31 13.74 -28.99
C ARG A 223 0.74 14.67 -30.12
N HIS A 224 1.17 14.14 -31.24
CA HIS A 224 1.68 14.94 -32.38
C HIS A 224 0.72 15.04 -33.54
N GLY A 225 -0.60 14.81 -33.33
CA GLY A 225 -1.62 14.96 -34.36
C GLY A 225 -1.31 14.13 -35.61
N ARG A 226 -0.75 12.94 -35.45
CA ARG A 226 -0.29 12.01 -36.52
C ARG A 226 0.85 12.54 -37.38
N ASN A 227 1.60 13.53 -36.93
CA ASN A 227 2.79 14.02 -37.63
C ASN A 227 4.00 13.13 -37.33
N ILE A 228 4.31 12.21 -38.26
CA ILE A 228 5.38 11.21 -38.10
C ILE A 228 6.75 11.86 -37.87
N SER A 229 7.04 13.00 -38.54
CA SER A 229 8.35 13.65 -38.41
C SER A 229 8.52 14.35 -37.05
N ALA A 230 7.45 14.91 -36.49
CA ALA A 230 7.47 15.51 -35.16
C ALA A 230 7.53 14.40 -34.09
N ALA A 231 6.74 13.35 -34.24
CA ALA A 231 6.74 12.20 -33.36
C ALA A 231 8.11 11.48 -33.28
N ALA A 232 8.75 11.25 -34.42
CA ALA A 232 10.07 10.61 -34.48
C ALA A 232 11.16 11.44 -33.76
N ARG A 233 11.13 12.78 -33.90
CA ARG A 233 12.05 13.68 -33.19
C ARG A 233 11.82 13.66 -31.68
N ASP A 234 10.56 13.71 -31.23
CA ASP A 234 10.19 13.67 -29.82
C ASP A 234 10.61 12.33 -29.16
N ALA A 235 10.43 11.22 -29.88
CA ALA A 235 10.84 9.90 -29.40
C ALA A 235 12.34 9.60 -29.54
N GLY A 236 13.13 10.49 -30.13
CA GLY A 236 14.57 10.27 -30.36
C GLY A 236 14.90 9.10 -31.29
N ILE A 237 13.99 8.75 -32.23
CA ILE A 237 14.16 7.64 -33.16
C ILE A 237 14.13 8.11 -34.60
N ASP A 238 14.72 7.30 -35.50
CA ASP A 238 14.71 7.58 -36.92
C ASP A 238 13.28 7.49 -37.52
N ARG A 239 12.94 8.40 -38.41
CA ARG A 239 11.62 8.45 -39.06
C ARG A 239 11.25 7.17 -39.77
N ASN A 240 12.21 6.51 -40.43
CA ASN A 240 11.96 5.27 -41.13
C ASN A 240 11.76 4.11 -40.16
N TYR A 241 12.40 4.18 -39.00
CA TYR A 241 12.17 3.22 -37.91
C TYR A 241 10.75 3.34 -37.34
N LEU A 242 10.30 4.56 -37.05
CA LEU A 242 8.91 4.80 -36.63
C LEU A 242 7.91 4.32 -37.67
N TYR A 243 8.16 4.58 -38.96
CA TYR A 243 7.29 4.10 -40.05
C TYR A 243 7.20 2.58 -40.11
N ARG A 244 8.31 1.87 -39.91
CA ARG A 244 8.31 0.39 -39.81
C ARG A 244 7.51 -0.13 -38.63
N LEU A 245 7.61 0.54 -37.48
CA LEU A 245 6.83 0.17 -36.30
C LEU A 245 5.33 0.41 -36.49
N LEU A 246 4.94 1.55 -37.10
CA LEU A 246 3.54 1.83 -37.48
C LEU A 246 2.97 0.73 -38.41
N LYS A 247 3.75 0.29 -39.39
CA LYS A 247 3.37 -0.78 -40.30
C LYS A 247 3.28 -2.14 -39.61
N LYS A 248 4.24 -2.44 -38.72
CA LYS A 248 4.26 -3.69 -37.92
C LYS A 248 3.02 -3.86 -37.04
N HIS A 249 2.48 -2.75 -36.53
CA HIS A 249 1.34 -2.76 -35.61
C HIS A 249 0.00 -2.35 -36.25
N ASP A 250 -0.07 -2.27 -37.59
CA ASP A 250 -1.28 -1.87 -38.35
C ASP A 250 -1.84 -0.48 -37.98
N LEU A 251 -0.95 0.46 -37.61
CA LEU A 251 -1.30 1.82 -37.21
C LEU A 251 -1.03 2.87 -38.32
N SER A 252 -0.81 2.46 -39.52
CA SER A 252 -0.42 3.30 -40.67
C SER A 252 -1.58 4.01 -41.40
N ARG A 253 -2.82 3.96 -40.85
CA ARG A 253 -3.99 4.66 -41.42
C ARG A 253 -4.23 6.00 -40.77
#